data_bc2a336e51486c6d2152ecc7ff6d9608
#
_entry.id   bc2a336e51486c6d2152ecc7ff6d9608
#
_cell.length_a   1.000
_cell.length_b   1.000
_cell.length_c   1.000
_cell.angle_alpha   90.00
_cell.angle_beta   90.00
_cell.angle_gamma   90.00
#
_symmetry.space_group_name_H-M   'P 1'
#
loop_
_entity.id
_entity.type
_entity.pdbx_description
1 polymer ?
#
loop_
_entity_poly.entity_id
_entity_poly.type
_entity_poly.pdbx_seq_one_letter_code
_entity_poly.pdbx_strand_id
1 'polypeptide(L)'
;MDEIDRLDLYVMKMGIHGRKQYGQLFARGEEAGEMNALREKLMEEIAPLLVRCKTAKEYTMQVYSLCEKNSLQKKCRELAEKFTETGDLVKAKEFEKIYPALMDLLDQIYGLIGEDPLSLDEFIQIFEAGVSEIQIGTIPQNVDQVVVGDMERTRLKKIKALFFLGVNDGVIPARGGNGGLLSDMEREYLIESGRELAPSPRQKLFEQQLYLYQNMTKPAEYLFLSYAKVDSAGKTRLPSYLIRVMTGLFPKLHVQTEIEENEGFLAEVESAEDGLDDFAGLLRKYREGSLEKTALPKLRVLQKVYDTPDAEKIREAAFYRYEPGKLSRQAADSLYAERNQGSVSRLELFASCAYAHFLRYGLELMPRAEYTFEAVDFGSVYHGVLELFERSLKEDGISLRTLSEEEMEQRLWDAFSVLTKEYGETILYSSARNERRIRQMHRLLLRSVRTMQYQMQKGSFEPAYFEQKFRMKGAFPLVGKIDRIDIRRENDAIYLKVMDYKSGRKEFSLDDVYYGLSMQLPVYMNAAVSFLQERYPQTTIIPAAMLYYRLQKPIIEIEGTKAEEEIEAEIRKQMKPDGLLLGEDCVLTMLDQGFTTDSDVMLSLIHISEPPRLRRISY
;
A
#
# COMPACT_ATOMS: atom_id res chain seq x y z
N MET A 1 -8.90 -12.10 22.12
CA MET A 1 -8.03 -12.56 21.02
C MET A 1 -7.92 -14.05 21.13
N ASP A 2 -8.28 -14.77 20.10
CA ASP A 2 -8.28 -16.23 20.09
C ASP A 2 -6.83 -16.76 20.18
N GLU A 3 -6.63 -17.95 20.73
CA GLU A 3 -5.32 -18.62 20.81
C GLU A 3 -4.69 -18.77 19.42
N ILE A 4 -5.52 -19.05 18.42
CA ILE A 4 -5.10 -19.18 17.01
C ILE A 4 -4.58 -17.84 16.47
N ASP A 5 -5.26 -16.74 16.75
CA ASP A 5 -4.83 -15.40 16.31
C ASP A 5 -3.46 -15.01 16.90
N ARG A 6 -3.22 -15.39 18.16
CA ARG A 6 -1.94 -15.15 18.83
C ARG A 6 -0.81 -15.94 18.19
N LEU A 7 -1.06 -17.22 17.89
CA LEU A 7 -0.09 -18.07 17.21
C LEU A 7 0.19 -17.56 15.79
N ASP A 8 -0.83 -17.16 15.04
CA ASP A 8 -0.70 -16.61 13.69
C ASP A 8 0.11 -15.30 13.70
N LEU A 9 -0.17 -14.39 14.64
CA LEU A 9 0.61 -13.18 14.81
C LEU A 9 2.09 -13.47 15.10
N TYR A 10 2.34 -14.43 15.98
CA TYR A 10 3.69 -14.82 16.33
C TYR A 10 4.45 -15.43 15.14
N VAL A 11 3.87 -16.38 14.42
CA VAL A 11 4.53 -17.04 13.29
C VAL A 11 4.79 -16.07 12.13
N MET A 12 3.88 -15.10 11.89
CA MET A 12 4.10 -14.04 10.92
C MET A 12 5.24 -13.11 11.32
N LYS A 13 5.27 -12.69 12.58
CA LYS A 13 6.33 -11.84 13.13
C LYS A 13 7.70 -12.51 13.07
N MET A 14 7.78 -13.82 13.30
CA MET A 14 9.03 -14.58 13.35
C MET A 14 9.41 -15.23 12.03
N GLY A 15 8.58 -15.09 10.99
CA GLY A 15 8.80 -15.70 9.67
C GLY A 15 8.81 -17.22 9.69
N ILE A 16 8.03 -17.83 10.56
CA ILE A 16 7.94 -19.28 10.72
C ILE A 16 6.97 -19.83 9.68
N HIS A 17 7.45 -20.71 8.81
CA HIS A 17 6.62 -21.33 7.78
C HIS A 17 7.10 -22.73 7.41
N GLY A 18 6.16 -23.54 6.95
CA GLY A 18 6.43 -24.89 6.48
C GLY A 18 6.69 -25.92 7.59
N ARG A 19 6.51 -27.19 7.23
CA ARG A 19 6.56 -28.35 8.14
C ARG A 19 7.84 -28.44 8.98
N LYS A 20 8.99 -28.08 8.38
CA LYS A 20 10.29 -28.22 9.07
C LYS A 20 10.39 -27.26 10.26
N GLN A 21 9.94 -26.02 10.10
CA GLN A 21 10.01 -25.01 11.17
C GLN A 21 8.96 -25.24 12.23
N TYR A 22 7.74 -25.62 11.84
CA TYR A 22 6.69 -26.01 12.81
C TYR A 22 7.01 -27.30 13.58
N GLY A 23 7.80 -28.19 13.02
CA GLY A 23 8.28 -29.41 13.68
C GLY A 23 9.35 -29.18 14.74
N GLN A 24 9.91 -27.97 14.82
CA GLN A 24 10.94 -27.58 15.79
C GLN A 24 10.32 -26.67 16.87
N LEU A 25 10.96 -26.62 18.04
CA LEU A 25 10.59 -25.66 19.07
C LEU A 25 10.89 -24.24 18.58
N PHE A 26 9.95 -23.35 18.80
CA PHE A 26 10.15 -21.93 18.56
C PHE A 26 11.13 -21.39 19.61
N ALA A 27 12.21 -20.79 19.16
CA ALA A 27 13.31 -20.32 20.01
C ALA A 27 13.43 -18.79 20.07
N ARG A 28 12.64 -18.06 19.25
CA ARG A 28 12.76 -16.61 19.09
C ARG A 28 11.67 -15.87 19.83
N GLY A 29 12.02 -14.72 20.43
CA GLY A 29 11.09 -13.83 21.14
C GLY A 29 10.71 -14.30 22.54
N GLU A 30 10.26 -13.37 23.37
CA GLU A 30 9.92 -13.62 24.79
C GLU A 30 8.72 -14.55 24.97
N GLU A 31 7.81 -14.58 24.00
CA GLU A 31 6.58 -15.38 24.01
C GLU A 31 6.75 -16.82 23.52
N ALA A 32 7.98 -17.23 23.12
CA ALA A 32 8.23 -18.52 22.49
C ALA A 32 7.74 -19.71 23.31
N GLY A 33 7.83 -19.65 24.65
CA GLY A 33 7.38 -20.72 25.53
C GLY A 33 5.87 -20.97 25.45
N GLU A 34 5.07 -19.92 25.48
CA GLU A 34 3.62 -19.98 25.37
C GLU A 34 3.18 -20.40 23.97
N MET A 35 3.83 -19.86 22.94
CA MET A 35 3.55 -20.21 21.56
C MET A 35 3.89 -21.65 21.22
N ASN A 36 4.89 -22.26 21.88
CA ASN A 36 5.17 -23.68 21.73
C ASN A 36 4.03 -24.57 22.26
N ALA A 37 3.35 -24.19 23.33
CA ALA A 37 2.18 -24.92 23.80
C ALA A 37 1.02 -24.89 22.80
N LEU A 38 0.78 -23.73 22.16
CA LEU A 38 -0.22 -23.61 21.10
C LEU A 38 0.18 -24.37 19.84
N ARG A 39 1.48 -24.34 19.47
CA ARG A 39 2.04 -25.12 18.37
C ARG A 39 1.81 -26.61 18.59
N GLU A 40 2.03 -27.13 19.81
CA GLU A 40 1.83 -28.54 20.12
C GLU A 40 0.38 -28.94 19.92
N LYS A 41 -0.59 -28.18 20.45
CA LYS A 41 -2.02 -28.40 20.20
C LYS A 41 -2.34 -28.46 18.69
N LEU A 42 -1.84 -27.49 17.91
CA LEU A 42 -2.06 -27.47 16.47
C LEU A 42 -1.44 -28.68 15.79
N MET A 43 -0.20 -29.02 16.15
CA MET A 43 0.51 -30.16 15.55
C MET A 43 -0.17 -31.50 15.88
N GLU A 44 -0.74 -31.67 17.07
CA GLU A 44 -1.54 -32.85 17.42
C GLU A 44 -2.81 -32.98 16.58
N GLU A 45 -3.45 -31.86 16.27
CA GLU A 45 -4.64 -31.85 15.41
C GLU A 45 -4.34 -32.20 13.97
N ILE A 46 -3.25 -31.65 13.41
CA ILE A 46 -2.88 -31.87 12.00
C ILE A 46 -1.96 -33.08 11.79
N ALA A 47 -1.44 -33.67 12.86
CA ALA A 47 -0.54 -34.84 12.78
C ALA A 47 -1.06 -35.97 11.87
N PRO A 48 -2.36 -36.33 11.88
CA PRO A 48 -2.89 -37.35 10.97
C PRO A 48 -2.65 -37.00 9.49
N LEU A 49 -2.78 -35.71 9.11
CA LEU A 49 -2.56 -35.25 7.72
C LEU A 49 -1.07 -35.26 7.31
N LEU A 50 -0.17 -35.27 8.28
CA LEU A 50 1.28 -35.25 8.04
C LEU A 50 1.88 -36.65 7.88
N VAL A 51 1.09 -37.71 8.10
CA VAL A 51 1.52 -39.08 7.86
C VAL A 51 1.68 -39.28 6.35
N ARG A 52 2.81 -39.83 5.93
CA ARG A 52 3.06 -40.14 4.52
C ARG A 52 2.13 -41.28 4.09
N CYS A 53 1.19 -40.95 3.23
CA CYS A 53 0.41 -41.89 2.47
C CYS A 53 1.11 -42.25 1.17
N LYS A 54 0.73 -43.37 0.58
CA LYS A 54 1.31 -43.85 -0.67
C LYS A 54 0.35 -43.72 -1.85
N THR A 55 -0.94 -43.68 -1.57
CA THR A 55 -2.00 -43.67 -2.59
C THR A 55 -2.99 -42.54 -2.36
N ALA A 56 -3.72 -42.14 -3.38
CA ALA A 56 -4.77 -41.16 -3.30
C ALA A 56 -5.87 -41.58 -2.32
N LYS A 57 -6.18 -42.87 -2.27
CA LYS A 57 -7.14 -43.46 -1.32
C LYS A 57 -6.75 -43.20 0.13
N GLU A 58 -5.49 -43.40 0.48
CA GLU A 58 -5.03 -43.17 1.85
C GLU A 58 -5.15 -41.68 2.25
N TYR A 59 -4.77 -40.78 1.36
CA TYR A 59 -4.92 -39.32 1.60
C TYR A 59 -6.41 -38.92 1.72
N THR A 60 -7.27 -39.43 0.84
CA THR A 60 -8.72 -39.17 0.87
C THR A 60 -9.32 -39.60 2.19
N MET A 61 -8.96 -40.79 2.69
CA MET A 61 -9.41 -41.30 3.98
C MET A 61 -8.91 -40.46 5.16
N GLN A 62 -7.71 -39.90 5.06
CA GLN A 62 -7.20 -38.97 6.09
C GLN A 62 -8.02 -37.66 6.14
N VAL A 63 -8.34 -37.06 4.97
CA VAL A 63 -9.17 -35.87 4.90
C VAL A 63 -10.57 -36.17 5.45
N TYR A 64 -11.16 -37.29 5.06
CA TYR A 64 -12.45 -37.73 5.58
C TYR A 64 -12.42 -37.87 7.12
N SER A 65 -11.41 -38.54 7.67
CA SER A 65 -11.24 -38.70 9.11
C SER A 65 -11.08 -37.37 9.86
N LEU A 66 -10.42 -36.39 9.23
CA LEU A 66 -10.31 -35.04 9.80
C LEU A 66 -11.67 -34.33 9.83
N CYS A 67 -12.47 -34.45 8.76
CA CYS A 67 -13.82 -33.89 8.70
C CYS A 67 -14.72 -34.48 9.79
N GLU A 68 -14.66 -35.79 10.01
CA GLU A 68 -15.39 -36.48 11.05
C GLU A 68 -14.94 -36.07 12.46
N LYS A 69 -13.61 -36.09 12.75
CA LYS A 69 -13.04 -35.67 14.03
C LYS A 69 -13.47 -34.25 14.40
N ASN A 70 -13.53 -33.37 13.45
CA ASN A 70 -13.94 -31.97 13.64
C ASN A 70 -15.44 -31.74 13.55
N SER A 71 -16.25 -32.78 13.36
CA SER A 71 -17.72 -32.70 13.23
C SER A 71 -18.16 -31.66 12.19
N LEU A 72 -17.47 -31.62 11.02
CA LEU A 72 -17.69 -30.63 9.99
C LEU A 72 -19.14 -30.57 9.52
N GLN A 73 -19.79 -31.74 9.36
CA GLN A 73 -21.20 -31.82 8.98
C GLN A 73 -22.11 -31.10 9.97
N LYS A 74 -21.87 -31.30 11.28
CA LYS A 74 -22.64 -30.63 12.34
C LYS A 74 -22.43 -29.13 12.33
N LYS A 75 -21.20 -28.67 12.18
CA LYS A 75 -20.87 -27.23 12.08
C LYS A 75 -21.53 -26.56 10.89
N CYS A 76 -21.52 -27.21 9.72
CA CYS A 76 -22.20 -26.68 8.54
C CYS A 76 -23.70 -26.56 8.76
N ARG A 77 -24.32 -27.55 9.43
CA ARG A 77 -25.76 -27.51 9.77
C ARG A 77 -26.10 -26.40 10.75
N GLU A 78 -25.32 -26.24 11.82
CA GLU A 78 -25.49 -25.17 12.81
C GLU A 78 -25.38 -23.79 12.17
N LEU A 79 -24.46 -23.61 11.21
CA LEU A 79 -24.33 -22.37 10.45
C LEU A 79 -25.53 -22.15 9.54
N ALA A 80 -26.02 -23.18 8.86
CA ALA A 80 -27.22 -23.09 8.03
C ALA A 80 -28.46 -22.69 8.85
N GLU A 81 -28.65 -23.29 10.05
CA GLU A 81 -29.72 -22.94 10.99
C GLU A 81 -29.62 -21.47 11.42
N LYS A 82 -28.41 -21.00 11.78
CA LYS A 82 -28.18 -19.61 12.15
C LYS A 82 -28.51 -18.64 11.00
N PHE A 83 -28.12 -18.94 9.76
CA PHE A 83 -28.48 -18.12 8.60
C PHE A 83 -29.98 -18.15 8.31
N THR A 84 -30.65 -19.26 8.56
CA THR A 84 -32.11 -19.34 8.48
C THR A 84 -32.80 -18.42 9.50
N GLU A 85 -32.31 -18.38 10.74
CA GLU A 85 -32.83 -17.51 11.80
C GLU A 85 -32.62 -16.02 11.48
N THR A 86 -31.51 -15.68 10.81
CA THR A 86 -31.22 -14.30 10.39
C THR A 86 -31.91 -13.90 9.08
N GLY A 87 -32.65 -14.82 8.42
CA GLY A 87 -33.38 -14.58 7.19
C GLY A 87 -32.56 -14.72 5.89
N ASP A 88 -31.27 -15.06 5.99
CA ASP A 88 -30.41 -15.28 4.82
C ASP A 88 -30.55 -16.73 4.31
N LEU A 89 -31.68 -17.00 3.66
CA LEU A 89 -32.01 -18.33 3.14
C LEU A 89 -31.07 -18.81 2.02
N VAL A 90 -30.36 -17.89 1.35
CA VAL A 90 -29.39 -18.26 0.30
C VAL A 90 -28.18 -18.89 0.96
N LYS A 91 -27.56 -18.21 1.91
CA LYS A 91 -26.42 -18.76 2.66
C LYS A 91 -26.79 -20.02 3.44
N ALA A 92 -27.98 -20.09 4.03
CA ALA A 92 -28.44 -21.30 4.69
C ALA A 92 -28.34 -22.52 3.77
N LYS A 93 -28.88 -22.42 2.54
CA LYS A 93 -28.83 -23.48 1.53
C LYS A 93 -27.41 -23.77 1.01
N GLU A 94 -26.55 -22.75 0.93
CA GLU A 94 -25.15 -22.95 0.58
C GLU A 94 -24.45 -23.82 1.63
N PHE A 95 -24.59 -23.48 2.92
CA PHE A 95 -23.97 -24.25 3.99
C PHE A 95 -24.51 -25.68 4.12
N GLU A 96 -25.78 -25.92 3.83
CA GLU A 96 -26.34 -27.29 3.76
C GLU A 96 -25.68 -28.14 2.68
N LYS A 97 -25.20 -27.53 1.58
CA LYS A 97 -24.62 -28.25 0.44
C LYS A 97 -23.12 -28.42 0.49
N ILE A 98 -22.40 -27.65 1.33
CA ILE A 98 -20.93 -27.70 1.40
C ILE A 98 -20.43 -29.10 1.75
N TYR A 99 -20.96 -29.69 2.83
CA TYR A 99 -20.48 -30.99 3.27
C TYR A 99 -20.76 -32.12 2.26
N PRO A 100 -21.99 -32.27 1.68
CA PRO A 100 -22.24 -33.22 0.61
C PRO A 100 -21.32 -33.02 -0.59
N ALA A 101 -21.11 -31.78 -1.06
CA ALA A 101 -20.25 -31.50 -2.21
C ALA A 101 -18.78 -31.87 -1.95
N LEU A 102 -18.29 -31.66 -0.73
CA LEU A 102 -16.96 -32.09 -0.34
C LEU A 102 -16.85 -33.61 -0.30
N MET A 103 -17.88 -34.31 0.20
CA MET A 103 -17.89 -35.77 0.22
C MET A 103 -17.91 -36.34 -1.20
N ASP A 104 -18.74 -35.78 -2.08
CA ASP A 104 -18.80 -36.17 -3.49
C ASP A 104 -17.44 -36.01 -4.20
N LEU A 105 -16.69 -34.92 -3.91
CA LEU A 105 -15.33 -34.74 -4.43
C LEU A 105 -14.39 -35.82 -3.90
N LEU A 106 -14.42 -36.10 -2.60
CA LEU A 106 -13.57 -37.13 -1.99
C LEU A 106 -13.89 -38.51 -2.56
N ASP A 107 -15.17 -38.85 -2.79
CA ASP A 107 -15.62 -40.09 -3.42
C ASP A 107 -15.16 -40.17 -4.88
N GLN A 108 -15.17 -39.08 -5.63
CA GLN A 108 -14.65 -39.03 -6.99
C GLN A 108 -13.13 -39.27 -7.03
N ILE A 109 -12.34 -38.61 -6.17
CA ILE A 109 -10.90 -38.85 -6.08
C ILE A 109 -10.62 -40.31 -5.72
N TYR A 110 -11.36 -40.83 -4.71
CA TYR A 110 -11.22 -42.21 -4.28
C TYR A 110 -11.55 -43.20 -5.40
N GLY A 111 -12.62 -42.96 -6.15
CA GLY A 111 -13.09 -43.88 -7.19
C GLY A 111 -12.26 -43.83 -8.49
N LEU A 112 -11.76 -42.67 -8.87
CA LEU A 112 -11.06 -42.47 -10.14
C LEU A 112 -9.56 -42.80 -10.06
N ILE A 113 -8.90 -42.34 -9.01
CA ILE A 113 -7.44 -42.42 -8.86
C ILE A 113 -6.99 -43.02 -7.52
N GLY A 114 -7.91 -43.66 -6.78
CA GLY A 114 -7.65 -44.11 -5.41
C GLY A 114 -6.42 -45.01 -5.24
N GLU A 115 -6.18 -45.91 -6.19
CA GLU A 115 -5.03 -46.83 -6.15
C GLU A 115 -3.75 -46.23 -6.74
N ASP A 116 -3.81 -45.02 -7.32
CA ASP A 116 -2.64 -44.38 -7.92
C ASP A 116 -1.67 -43.91 -6.82
N PRO A 117 -0.36 -44.15 -7.00
CA PRO A 117 0.64 -43.64 -6.11
C PRO A 117 0.81 -42.13 -6.28
N LEU A 118 0.60 -41.36 -5.23
CA LEU A 118 0.72 -39.92 -5.22
C LEU A 118 1.60 -39.44 -4.07
N SER A 119 2.32 -38.34 -4.32
CA SER A 119 2.91 -37.53 -3.25
C SER A 119 1.84 -36.64 -2.58
N LEU A 120 2.12 -36.13 -1.38
CA LEU A 120 1.24 -35.18 -0.70
C LEU A 120 1.00 -33.91 -1.56
N ASP A 121 2.04 -33.40 -2.20
CA ASP A 121 1.95 -32.19 -3.00
C ASP A 121 1.04 -32.40 -4.23
N GLU A 122 1.14 -33.54 -4.90
CA GLU A 122 0.27 -33.90 -6.01
C GLU A 122 -1.19 -34.06 -5.55
N PHE A 123 -1.41 -34.74 -4.41
CA PHE A 123 -2.75 -34.87 -3.84
C PHE A 123 -3.35 -33.51 -3.49
N ILE A 124 -2.59 -32.59 -2.88
CA ILE A 124 -3.06 -31.24 -2.55
C ILE A 124 -3.45 -30.50 -3.83
N GLN A 125 -2.65 -30.56 -4.89
CA GLN A 125 -2.96 -29.89 -6.16
C GLN A 125 -4.26 -30.42 -6.77
N ILE A 126 -4.48 -31.75 -6.77
CA ILE A 126 -5.71 -32.37 -7.28
C ILE A 126 -6.91 -31.98 -6.42
N PHE A 127 -6.75 -32.00 -5.11
CA PHE A 127 -7.81 -31.64 -4.17
C PHE A 127 -8.19 -30.17 -4.28
N GLU A 128 -7.21 -29.26 -4.33
CA GLU A 128 -7.45 -27.83 -4.53
C GLU A 128 -8.11 -27.52 -5.88
N ALA A 129 -7.67 -28.17 -6.95
CA ALA A 129 -8.30 -28.05 -8.25
C ALA A 129 -9.77 -28.52 -8.20
N GLY A 130 -10.04 -29.67 -7.55
CA GLY A 130 -11.39 -30.18 -7.37
C GLY A 130 -12.27 -29.25 -6.53
N VAL A 131 -11.76 -28.74 -5.43
CA VAL A 131 -12.50 -27.78 -4.57
C VAL A 131 -12.80 -26.48 -5.33
N SER A 132 -11.87 -25.99 -6.14
CA SER A 132 -12.05 -24.75 -6.93
C SER A 132 -13.11 -24.88 -8.02
N GLU A 133 -13.36 -26.09 -8.51
CA GLU A 133 -14.41 -26.38 -9.52
C GLU A 133 -15.78 -26.67 -8.89
N ILE A 134 -15.88 -26.86 -7.57
CA ILE A 134 -17.15 -27.06 -6.89
C ILE A 134 -17.99 -25.79 -7.00
N GLN A 135 -19.11 -25.88 -7.68
CA GLN A 135 -20.11 -24.83 -7.76
C GLN A 135 -21.35 -25.22 -6.93
N ILE A 136 -21.57 -24.50 -5.85
CA ILE A 136 -22.76 -24.68 -5.02
C ILE A 136 -23.89 -23.86 -5.62
N GLY A 137 -24.61 -24.46 -6.58
CA GLY A 137 -25.77 -23.83 -7.21
C GLY A 137 -26.98 -23.86 -6.27
N THR A 138 -27.56 -22.71 -5.96
CA THR A 138 -28.91 -22.62 -5.38
C THR A 138 -29.89 -22.42 -6.52
N ILE A 139 -30.82 -23.37 -6.69
CA ILE A 139 -31.91 -23.19 -7.65
C ILE A 139 -32.84 -22.11 -7.07
N PRO A 140 -33.05 -20.98 -7.75
CA PRO A 140 -34.02 -19.99 -7.32
C PRO A 140 -35.41 -20.61 -7.27
N GLN A 141 -36.09 -20.54 -6.14
CA GLN A 141 -37.41 -21.14 -5.98
C GLN A 141 -38.55 -20.27 -6.54
N ASN A 142 -38.29 -19.02 -6.89
CA ASN A 142 -39.31 -18.12 -7.40
C ASN A 142 -39.22 -18.00 -8.93
N VAL A 143 -40.33 -18.29 -9.57
CA VAL A 143 -40.51 -18.13 -11.03
C VAL A 143 -40.66 -16.65 -11.41
N ASP A 144 -41.04 -15.82 -10.45
CA ASP A 144 -41.24 -14.37 -10.60
C ASP A 144 -39.98 -13.61 -10.13
N GLN A 145 -38.95 -13.68 -10.94
CA GLN A 145 -37.67 -13.04 -10.68
C GLN A 145 -37.10 -12.37 -11.93
N VAL A 146 -36.39 -11.25 -11.73
CA VAL A 146 -35.56 -10.64 -12.77
C VAL A 146 -34.29 -11.47 -12.92
N VAL A 147 -34.04 -11.90 -14.17
CA VAL A 147 -32.81 -12.64 -14.49
C VAL A 147 -31.68 -11.66 -14.80
N VAL A 148 -30.62 -11.74 -14.03
CA VAL A 148 -29.38 -10.98 -14.26
C VAL A 148 -28.31 -11.96 -14.71
N GLY A 149 -27.60 -11.63 -15.78
CA GLY A 149 -26.55 -12.50 -16.29
C GLY A 149 -25.68 -11.84 -17.35
N ASP A 150 -24.64 -12.55 -17.80
CA ASP A 150 -23.78 -12.08 -18.89
C ASP A 150 -24.29 -12.52 -20.26
N MET A 151 -23.84 -11.85 -21.29
CA MET A 151 -24.26 -12.05 -22.67
C MET A 151 -23.91 -13.46 -23.21
N GLU A 152 -22.80 -14.04 -22.76
CA GLU A 152 -22.26 -15.29 -23.31
C GLU A 152 -22.88 -16.53 -22.67
N ARG A 153 -23.17 -16.49 -21.39
CA ARG A 153 -23.65 -17.64 -20.61
C ARG A 153 -25.17 -17.69 -20.46
N THR A 154 -25.81 -16.51 -20.46
CA THR A 154 -27.25 -16.43 -20.22
C THR A 154 -28.04 -16.89 -21.44
N ARG A 155 -28.84 -17.94 -21.28
CA ARG A 155 -29.74 -18.47 -22.33
C ARG A 155 -31.16 -18.05 -22.03
N LEU A 156 -31.53 -16.86 -22.55
CA LEU A 156 -32.86 -16.32 -22.37
C LEU A 156 -33.88 -17.09 -23.24
N LYS A 157 -35.02 -17.42 -22.64
CA LYS A 157 -36.22 -17.79 -23.38
C LYS A 157 -36.93 -16.52 -23.86
N LYS A 158 -38.17 -16.59 -24.28
CA LYS A 158 -38.98 -15.43 -24.63
C LYS A 158 -39.20 -14.57 -23.36
N ILE A 159 -38.75 -13.32 -23.38
CA ILE A 159 -38.87 -12.35 -22.28
C ILE A 159 -39.63 -11.12 -22.77
N LYS A 160 -40.28 -10.38 -21.87
CA LYS A 160 -40.99 -9.14 -22.22
C LYS A 160 -40.01 -7.98 -22.44
N ALA A 161 -39.11 -7.77 -21.53
CA ALA A 161 -38.14 -6.66 -21.55
C ALA A 161 -36.70 -7.14 -21.31
N LEU A 162 -35.77 -6.53 -22.02
CA LEU A 162 -34.33 -6.73 -21.83
C LEU A 162 -33.65 -5.37 -21.54
N PHE A 163 -32.97 -5.28 -20.42
CA PHE A 163 -32.09 -4.17 -20.09
C PHE A 163 -30.64 -4.60 -20.37
N PHE A 164 -30.07 -4.06 -21.43
CA PHE A 164 -28.73 -4.41 -21.88
C PHE A 164 -27.76 -3.29 -21.44
N LEU A 165 -27.05 -3.53 -20.34
CA LEU A 165 -26.27 -2.51 -19.64
C LEU A 165 -24.81 -2.51 -20.10
N GLY A 166 -24.16 -1.34 -20.07
CA GLY A 166 -22.73 -1.22 -20.34
C GLY A 166 -22.34 -1.39 -21.81
N VAL A 167 -23.18 -0.94 -22.75
CA VAL A 167 -22.93 -1.01 -24.20
C VAL A 167 -21.86 -0.01 -24.63
N ASN A 168 -20.63 -0.17 -24.09
CA ASN A 168 -19.49 0.66 -24.38
C ASN A 168 -18.52 0.02 -25.36
N ASP A 169 -17.76 0.84 -26.09
CA ASP A 169 -16.71 0.38 -27.00
C ASP A 169 -15.64 -0.42 -26.24
N GLY A 170 -15.28 -1.58 -26.79
CA GLY A 170 -14.33 -2.51 -26.20
C GLY A 170 -14.86 -3.36 -25.03
N VAL A 171 -16.12 -3.14 -24.61
CA VAL A 171 -16.84 -3.96 -23.63
C VAL A 171 -17.84 -4.85 -24.34
N ILE A 172 -18.65 -4.27 -25.22
CA ILE A 172 -19.65 -4.98 -26.01
C ILE A 172 -19.60 -4.53 -27.48
N PRO A 173 -19.11 -5.38 -28.39
CA PRO A 173 -18.40 -6.63 -28.13
C PRO A 173 -17.06 -6.39 -27.46
N ALA A 174 -16.60 -7.34 -26.66
CA ALA A 174 -15.29 -7.23 -26.03
C ALA A 174 -14.20 -7.21 -27.12
N ARG A 175 -13.20 -6.36 -26.94
CA ARG A 175 -12.04 -6.40 -27.82
C ARG A 175 -11.35 -7.74 -27.63
N GLY A 176 -11.18 -8.50 -28.71
CA GLY A 176 -10.33 -9.68 -28.70
C GLY A 176 -8.96 -9.28 -28.11
N GLY A 177 -8.48 -10.00 -27.10
CA GLY A 177 -7.16 -9.74 -26.53
C GLY A 177 -6.12 -9.69 -27.63
N ASN A 178 -5.11 -8.83 -27.48
CA ASN A 178 -3.97 -8.80 -28.38
C ASN A 178 -3.47 -10.23 -28.55
N GLY A 179 -3.41 -10.70 -29.79
CA GLY A 179 -3.07 -12.06 -30.14
C GLY A 179 -1.89 -12.53 -29.30
N GLY A 180 -2.01 -13.72 -28.69
CA GLY A 180 -0.97 -14.28 -27.87
C GLY A 180 0.36 -14.43 -28.61
N LEU A 181 1.19 -15.40 -28.22
CA LEU A 181 2.50 -15.67 -28.84
C LEU A 181 2.41 -16.03 -30.34
N LEU A 182 1.22 -16.40 -30.84
CA LEU A 182 0.98 -16.81 -32.22
C LEU A 182 0.13 -15.75 -32.95
N SER A 183 0.59 -15.32 -34.12
CA SER A 183 -0.19 -14.52 -35.07
C SER A 183 -1.35 -15.33 -35.67
N ASP A 184 -2.34 -14.65 -36.27
CA ASP A 184 -3.47 -15.35 -36.90
C ASP A 184 -3.00 -16.26 -38.06
N MET A 185 -2.00 -15.88 -38.85
CA MET A 185 -1.41 -16.72 -39.92
C MET A 185 -0.73 -17.98 -39.36
N GLU A 186 0.03 -17.85 -38.28
CA GLU A 186 0.66 -19.01 -37.62
C GLU A 186 -0.38 -19.96 -37.04
N ARG A 187 -1.49 -19.43 -36.52
CA ARG A 187 -2.62 -20.22 -36.05
C ARG A 187 -3.29 -20.99 -37.19
N GLU A 188 -3.57 -20.34 -38.32
CA GLU A 188 -4.15 -20.96 -39.51
C GLU A 188 -3.25 -22.11 -40.00
N TYR A 189 -1.95 -21.88 -40.10
CA TYR A 189 -0.98 -22.93 -40.49
C TYR A 189 -0.99 -24.13 -39.53
N LEU A 190 -1.06 -23.89 -38.21
CA LEU A 190 -1.12 -24.97 -37.21
C LEU A 190 -2.45 -25.74 -37.29
N ILE A 191 -3.56 -25.06 -37.51
CA ILE A 191 -4.87 -25.70 -37.70
C ILE A 191 -4.89 -26.55 -38.97
N GLU A 192 -4.38 -26.05 -40.10
CA GLU A 192 -4.22 -26.80 -41.34
C GLU A 192 -3.32 -28.04 -41.17
N SER A 193 -2.36 -27.98 -40.29
CA SER A 193 -1.49 -29.12 -39.92
C SER A 193 -2.17 -30.13 -38.97
N GLY A 194 -3.46 -29.98 -38.67
CA GLY A 194 -4.27 -30.90 -37.86
C GLY A 194 -4.15 -30.65 -36.34
N ARG A 195 -3.68 -29.49 -35.90
CA ARG A 195 -3.61 -29.13 -34.50
C ARG A 195 -4.86 -28.35 -34.07
N GLU A 196 -5.52 -28.81 -33.02
CA GLU A 196 -6.61 -28.05 -32.40
C GLU A 196 -6.06 -26.89 -31.56
N LEU A 197 -6.50 -25.68 -31.82
CA LEU A 197 -6.17 -24.47 -31.09
C LEU A 197 -7.45 -23.80 -30.55
N ALA A 198 -7.30 -23.11 -29.45
CA ALA A 198 -8.37 -22.26 -28.93
C ALA A 198 -8.83 -21.22 -29.98
N PRO A 199 -10.09 -20.77 -29.97
CA PRO A 199 -10.65 -19.84 -30.96
C PRO A 199 -9.78 -18.59 -31.10
N SER A 200 -9.58 -18.16 -32.36
CA SER A 200 -8.84 -16.92 -32.65
C SER A 200 -9.61 -15.68 -32.15
N PRO A 201 -8.96 -14.52 -31.96
CA PRO A 201 -9.66 -13.28 -31.63
C PRO A 201 -10.79 -12.94 -32.61
N ARG A 202 -10.61 -13.26 -33.89
CA ARG A 202 -11.62 -13.08 -34.94
C ARG A 202 -12.81 -14.02 -34.76
N GLN A 203 -12.58 -15.29 -34.46
CA GLN A 203 -13.67 -16.26 -34.17
C GLN A 203 -14.43 -15.84 -32.91
N LYS A 204 -13.76 -15.45 -31.83
CA LYS A 204 -14.40 -14.94 -30.63
C LYS A 204 -15.29 -13.71 -30.90
N LEU A 205 -14.84 -12.80 -31.77
CA LEU A 205 -15.65 -11.66 -32.17
C LEU A 205 -16.93 -12.07 -32.89
N PHE A 206 -16.87 -13.05 -33.80
CA PHE A 206 -18.06 -13.58 -34.44
C PHE A 206 -19.00 -14.29 -33.47
N GLU A 207 -18.46 -15.06 -32.53
CA GLU A 207 -19.26 -15.68 -31.46
C GLU A 207 -19.98 -14.63 -30.62
N GLN A 208 -19.31 -13.56 -30.25
CA GLN A 208 -19.93 -12.46 -29.51
C GLN A 208 -20.99 -11.72 -30.31
N GLN A 209 -20.78 -11.54 -31.62
CA GLN A 209 -21.81 -10.97 -32.50
C GLN A 209 -23.05 -11.88 -32.58
N LEU A 210 -22.84 -13.19 -32.59
CA LEU A 210 -23.94 -14.15 -32.54
C LEU A 210 -24.70 -14.07 -31.21
N TYR A 211 -24.01 -14.01 -30.09
CA TYR A 211 -24.64 -13.85 -28.77
C TYR A 211 -25.38 -12.52 -28.65
N LEU A 212 -24.82 -11.43 -29.16
CA LEU A 212 -25.51 -10.15 -29.27
C LEU A 212 -26.82 -10.27 -30.01
N TYR A 213 -26.79 -10.85 -31.22
CA TYR A 213 -27.98 -11.05 -32.02
C TYR A 213 -29.02 -11.91 -31.27
N GLN A 214 -28.60 -13.03 -30.69
CA GLN A 214 -29.47 -13.91 -29.93
C GLN A 214 -30.13 -13.21 -28.73
N ASN A 215 -29.40 -12.41 -27.98
CA ASN A 215 -29.96 -11.71 -26.84
C ASN A 215 -30.88 -10.56 -27.26
N MET A 216 -30.50 -9.76 -28.25
CA MET A 216 -31.28 -8.61 -28.69
C MET A 216 -32.58 -8.97 -29.40
N THR A 217 -32.68 -10.19 -29.95
CA THR A 217 -33.92 -10.69 -30.61
C THR A 217 -34.87 -11.45 -29.69
N LYS A 218 -34.54 -11.59 -28.39
CA LYS A 218 -35.39 -12.29 -27.41
C LYS A 218 -36.50 -11.44 -26.78
N PRO A 219 -36.34 -10.14 -26.51
CA PRO A 219 -37.41 -9.35 -25.93
C PRO A 219 -38.59 -9.22 -26.88
N ALA A 220 -39.80 -9.40 -26.35
CA ALA A 220 -41.03 -9.34 -27.13
C ALA A 220 -41.61 -7.92 -27.21
N GLU A 221 -41.37 -7.09 -26.21
CA GLU A 221 -41.99 -5.78 -26.06
C GLU A 221 -40.97 -4.64 -25.94
N TYR A 222 -39.96 -4.78 -25.07
CA TYR A 222 -39.03 -3.66 -24.74
C TYR A 222 -37.57 -4.09 -24.78
N LEU A 223 -36.74 -3.26 -25.41
CA LEU A 223 -35.30 -3.38 -25.43
C LEU A 223 -34.67 -2.03 -24.98
N PHE A 224 -33.98 -2.04 -23.85
CA PHE A 224 -33.27 -0.89 -23.32
C PHE A 224 -31.77 -1.12 -23.48
N LEU A 225 -31.07 -0.17 -24.09
CA LEU A 225 -29.60 -0.15 -24.22
C LEU A 225 -29.05 1.02 -23.44
N SER A 226 -28.10 0.76 -22.58
CA SER A 226 -27.43 1.85 -21.84
C SER A 226 -25.91 1.77 -21.94
N TYR A 227 -25.25 2.91 -21.92
CA TYR A 227 -23.81 3.01 -21.88
C TYR A 227 -23.35 4.13 -20.94
N ALA A 228 -22.17 3.97 -20.34
CA ALA A 228 -21.59 4.98 -19.48
C ALA A 228 -20.76 5.99 -20.30
N LYS A 229 -20.85 7.29 -19.99
CA LYS A 229 -20.01 8.35 -20.58
C LYS A 229 -18.64 8.41 -19.92
N VAL A 230 -18.56 8.03 -18.64
CA VAL A 230 -17.34 8.01 -17.83
C VAL A 230 -17.29 6.74 -16.97
N ASP A 231 -16.12 6.26 -16.63
CA ASP A 231 -15.96 5.17 -15.66
C ASP A 231 -15.83 5.70 -14.23
N SER A 232 -15.69 4.80 -13.26
CA SER A 232 -15.56 5.14 -11.83
C SER A 232 -14.31 5.98 -11.50
N ALA A 233 -13.33 6.01 -12.40
CA ALA A 233 -12.12 6.83 -12.28
C ALA A 233 -12.25 8.18 -13.02
N GLY A 234 -13.43 8.52 -13.57
CA GLY A 234 -13.68 9.74 -14.34
C GLY A 234 -13.13 9.72 -15.77
N LYS A 235 -12.63 8.58 -16.27
CA LYS A 235 -12.13 8.46 -17.63
C LYS A 235 -13.30 8.32 -18.62
N THR A 236 -13.26 9.09 -19.70
CA THR A 236 -14.26 9.07 -20.77
C THR A 236 -14.38 7.67 -21.40
N ARG A 237 -15.61 7.20 -21.56
CA ARG A 237 -15.98 5.97 -22.25
C ARG A 237 -16.81 6.29 -23.49
N LEU A 238 -16.48 5.63 -24.61
CA LEU A 238 -17.22 5.78 -25.85
C LEU A 238 -18.35 4.72 -25.93
N PRO A 239 -19.49 5.07 -26.56
CA PRO A 239 -20.52 4.09 -26.86
C PRO A 239 -20.03 3.05 -27.87
N SER A 240 -20.51 1.82 -27.77
CA SER A 240 -20.30 0.78 -28.78
C SER A 240 -20.85 1.21 -30.13
N TYR A 241 -20.26 0.68 -31.22
CA TYR A 241 -20.80 0.84 -32.57
C TYR A 241 -22.27 0.36 -32.69
N LEU A 242 -22.69 -0.52 -31.80
CA LEU A 242 -24.06 -1.05 -31.74
C LEU A 242 -25.10 0.07 -31.57
N ILE A 243 -24.80 1.09 -30.75
CA ILE A 243 -25.69 2.26 -30.57
C ILE A 243 -25.94 2.95 -31.92
N ARG A 244 -24.87 3.14 -32.74
CA ARG A 244 -24.98 3.73 -34.08
C ARG A 244 -25.79 2.84 -35.04
N VAL A 245 -25.60 1.52 -34.96
CA VAL A 245 -26.38 0.59 -35.78
C VAL A 245 -27.87 0.66 -35.42
N MET A 246 -28.20 0.69 -34.14
CA MET A 246 -29.58 0.75 -33.65
C MET A 246 -30.27 2.06 -34.04
N THR A 247 -29.60 3.21 -33.87
CA THR A 247 -30.14 4.51 -34.29
C THR A 247 -30.29 4.62 -35.81
N GLY A 248 -29.47 3.92 -36.58
CA GLY A 248 -29.60 3.81 -38.03
C GLY A 248 -30.80 2.92 -38.47
N LEU A 249 -31.02 1.80 -37.78
CA LEU A 249 -32.16 0.91 -38.03
C LEU A 249 -33.50 1.52 -37.60
N PHE A 250 -33.48 2.32 -36.55
CA PHE A 250 -34.65 2.97 -35.97
C PHE A 250 -34.49 4.50 -35.96
N PRO A 251 -34.78 5.21 -37.08
CA PRO A 251 -34.49 6.65 -37.17
C PRO A 251 -35.26 7.53 -36.18
N LYS A 252 -36.31 7.01 -35.56
CA LYS A 252 -37.08 7.70 -34.50
C LYS A 252 -36.53 7.45 -33.11
N LEU A 253 -35.48 6.61 -32.96
CA LEU A 253 -34.85 6.34 -31.70
C LEU A 253 -33.96 7.51 -31.32
N HIS A 254 -34.20 8.11 -30.15
CA HIS A 254 -33.40 9.16 -29.59
C HIS A 254 -32.54 8.60 -28.43
N VAL A 255 -31.26 8.98 -28.40
CA VAL A 255 -30.39 8.65 -27.29
C VAL A 255 -30.65 9.68 -26.20
N GLN A 256 -31.21 9.23 -25.10
CA GLN A 256 -31.39 10.08 -23.90
C GLN A 256 -30.02 10.21 -23.22
N THR A 257 -29.54 11.45 -23.05
CA THR A 257 -28.23 11.73 -22.46
C THR A 257 -28.33 12.23 -21.02
N GLU A 258 -29.51 12.65 -20.61
CA GLU A 258 -29.86 13.08 -19.26
C GLU A 258 -31.22 12.44 -18.92
N ILE A 259 -31.38 12.03 -17.69
CA ILE A 259 -32.71 11.76 -17.15
C ILE A 259 -33.32 13.15 -17.07
N GLU A 260 -34.30 13.45 -17.96
CA GLU A 260 -35.06 14.67 -17.86
C GLU A 260 -35.80 14.64 -16.51
N GLU A 261 -35.30 15.44 -15.54
CA GLU A 261 -35.90 15.59 -14.20
C GLU A 261 -37.35 16.15 -14.24
N ASN A 262 -37.98 16.16 -15.41
CA ASN A 262 -39.25 16.87 -15.68
C ASN A 262 -40.49 16.00 -15.74
N GLU A 263 -40.41 14.69 -15.61
CA GLU A 263 -41.61 13.90 -15.46
C GLU A 263 -42.01 13.82 -13.99
N GLY A 264 -43.08 14.49 -13.68
CA GLY A 264 -43.80 14.70 -12.44
C GLY A 264 -43.26 14.09 -11.16
N PHE A 265 -43.07 14.91 -10.19
CA PHE A 265 -42.64 14.74 -8.81
C PHE A 265 -42.83 13.34 -8.13
N LEU A 266 -43.83 12.54 -8.56
CA LEU A 266 -44.14 11.22 -8.01
C LEU A 266 -43.80 10.06 -8.95
N ALA A 267 -43.39 10.34 -10.19
CA ALA A 267 -43.10 9.28 -11.16
C ALA A 267 -41.80 8.50 -10.86
N GLU A 268 -40.92 9.05 -10.03
CA GLU A 268 -39.62 8.48 -9.69
C GLU A 268 -39.60 7.72 -8.34
N VAL A 269 -40.65 7.86 -7.51
CA VAL A 269 -40.72 7.24 -6.19
C VAL A 269 -41.70 6.08 -6.25
N GLU A 270 -41.22 4.88 -6.49
CA GLU A 270 -42.03 3.67 -6.56
C GLU A 270 -42.22 3.00 -5.19
N SER A 271 -41.26 3.18 -4.28
CA SER A 271 -41.31 2.65 -2.91
C SER A 271 -40.97 3.71 -1.85
N ALA A 272 -41.32 3.40 -0.61
CA ALA A 272 -40.94 4.26 0.52
C ALA A 272 -39.40 4.30 0.71
N GLU A 273 -38.67 3.26 0.29
CA GLU A 273 -37.21 3.18 0.39
C GLU A 273 -36.55 4.06 -0.67
N ASP A 274 -37.04 4.04 -1.93
CA ASP A 274 -36.52 4.88 -3.03
C ASP A 274 -36.66 6.39 -2.69
N GLY A 275 -37.76 6.76 -2.07
CA GLY A 275 -37.99 8.14 -1.65
C GLY A 275 -37.08 8.61 -0.51
N LEU A 276 -36.51 7.71 0.30
CA LEU A 276 -35.51 8.07 1.31
C LEU A 276 -34.18 8.45 0.67
N ASP A 277 -33.76 7.77 -0.37
CA ASP A 277 -32.54 8.10 -1.13
C ASP A 277 -32.67 9.47 -1.81
N ASP A 278 -33.83 9.73 -2.43
CA ASP A 278 -34.18 11.02 -3.00
C ASP A 278 -34.16 12.13 -1.93
N PHE A 279 -34.74 11.86 -0.76
CA PHE A 279 -34.75 12.79 0.37
C PHE A 279 -33.31 13.11 0.83
N ALA A 280 -32.45 12.11 0.97
CA ALA A 280 -31.06 12.28 1.33
C ALA A 280 -30.30 13.12 0.28
N GLY A 281 -30.49 12.82 -1.00
CA GLY A 281 -29.89 13.54 -2.13
C GLY A 281 -30.30 15.01 -2.19
N LEU A 282 -31.58 15.30 -2.01
CA LEU A 282 -32.11 16.66 -2.00
C LEU A 282 -31.63 17.45 -0.77
N LEU A 283 -31.56 16.84 0.41
CA LEU A 283 -31.02 17.48 1.62
C LEU A 283 -29.53 17.83 1.44
N ARG A 284 -28.76 16.96 0.82
CA ARG A 284 -27.36 17.23 0.50
C ARG A 284 -27.22 18.41 -0.45
N LYS A 285 -27.95 18.41 -1.58
CA LYS A 285 -27.97 19.53 -2.54
C LYS A 285 -28.42 20.86 -1.88
N TYR A 286 -29.40 20.79 -0.97
CA TYR A 286 -29.86 21.96 -0.20
C TYR A 286 -28.74 22.53 0.69
N ARG A 287 -28.04 21.66 1.42
CA ARG A 287 -26.91 22.06 2.27
C ARG A 287 -25.76 22.67 1.47
N GLU A 288 -25.46 22.11 0.31
CA GLU A 288 -24.40 22.58 -0.59
C GLU A 288 -24.78 23.87 -1.33
N GLY A 289 -26.04 24.32 -1.24
CA GLY A 289 -26.56 25.48 -1.98
C GLY A 289 -26.73 25.22 -3.48
N SER A 290 -26.67 23.96 -3.90
CA SER A 290 -26.80 23.51 -5.30
C SER A 290 -28.19 23.03 -5.67
N LEU A 291 -29.16 23.11 -4.71
CA LEU A 291 -30.54 22.70 -4.96
C LEU A 291 -31.26 23.71 -5.86
N GLU A 292 -31.80 23.23 -6.96
CA GLU A 292 -32.63 24.04 -7.84
C GLU A 292 -33.94 24.49 -7.16
N LYS A 293 -34.39 25.68 -7.49
CA LYS A 293 -35.66 26.23 -6.90
C LYS A 293 -36.86 25.35 -7.22
N THR A 294 -36.87 24.67 -8.34
CA THR A 294 -37.89 23.73 -8.80
C THR A 294 -37.98 22.48 -7.93
N ALA A 295 -36.89 22.06 -7.30
CA ALA A 295 -36.84 20.89 -6.44
C ALA A 295 -37.19 21.17 -4.96
N LEU A 296 -37.29 22.43 -4.55
CA LEU A 296 -37.69 22.82 -3.18
C LEU A 296 -39.07 22.29 -2.76
N PRO A 297 -40.10 22.31 -3.62
CA PRO A 297 -41.40 21.70 -3.28
C PRO A 297 -41.29 20.19 -3.03
N LYS A 298 -40.51 19.48 -3.83
CA LYS A 298 -40.24 18.03 -3.66
C LYS A 298 -39.62 17.77 -2.28
N LEU A 299 -38.57 18.50 -1.92
CA LEU A 299 -37.94 18.38 -0.60
C LEU A 299 -38.93 18.62 0.56
N ARG A 300 -39.78 19.62 0.43
CA ARG A 300 -40.79 19.95 1.47
C ARG A 300 -41.84 18.85 1.64
N VAL A 301 -42.26 18.23 0.57
CA VAL A 301 -43.22 17.12 0.63
C VAL A 301 -42.57 15.90 1.24
N LEU A 302 -41.37 15.51 0.79
CA LEU A 302 -40.64 14.37 1.34
C LEU A 302 -40.35 14.57 2.84
N GLN A 303 -39.99 15.77 3.26
CA GLN A 303 -39.79 16.10 4.67
C GLN A 303 -41.06 15.90 5.54
N LYS A 304 -42.25 16.06 4.95
CA LYS A 304 -43.53 15.84 5.66
C LYS A 304 -43.95 14.36 5.63
N VAL A 305 -43.61 13.65 4.56
CA VAL A 305 -43.99 12.25 4.38
C VAL A 305 -43.10 11.33 5.22
N TYR A 306 -41.81 11.65 5.30
CA TYR A 306 -40.87 10.83 6.05
C TYR A 306 -40.72 11.33 7.49
N ASP A 307 -41.51 10.75 8.40
CA ASP A 307 -41.39 10.92 9.86
C ASP A 307 -41.00 9.58 10.50
N THR A 308 -39.89 9.02 10.00
CA THR A 308 -39.33 7.74 10.46
C THR A 308 -37.98 7.93 11.15
N PRO A 309 -37.57 7.01 12.05
CA PRO A 309 -36.25 7.09 12.69
C PRO A 309 -35.08 7.16 11.70
N ASP A 310 -35.21 6.53 10.54
CA ASP A 310 -34.17 6.56 9.52
C ASP A 310 -34.12 7.91 8.78
N ALA A 311 -35.27 8.53 8.52
CA ALA A 311 -35.30 9.88 7.98
C ALA A 311 -34.74 10.92 8.97
N GLU A 312 -34.88 10.69 10.28
CA GLU A 312 -34.25 11.55 11.30
C GLU A 312 -32.71 11.42 11.25
N LYS A 313 -32.20 10.20 11.18
CA LYS A 313 -30.75 9.96 11.00
C LYS A 313 -30.20 10.63 9.72
N ILE A 314 -30.96 10.56 8.62
CA ILE A 314 -30.60 11.22 7.35
C ILE A 314 -30.56 12.73 7.53
N ARG A 315 -31.55 13.33 8.22
CA ARG A 315 -31.57 14.78 8.54
C ARG A 315 -30.36 15.18 9.40
N GLU A 316 -30.10 14.44 10.48
CA GLU A 316 -28.95 14.67 11.35
C GLU A 316 -27.63 14.57 10.56
N ALA A 317 -27.48 13.53 9.75
CA ALA A 317 -26.29 13.33 8.92
C ALA A 317 -26.12 14.42 7.85
N ALA A 318 -27.22 14.87 7.21
CA ALA A 318 -27.17 15.90 6.18
C ALA A 318 -26.67 17.25 6.71
N PHE A 319 -27.02 17.60 7.94
CA PHE A 319 -26.61 18.86 8.59
C PHE A 319 -25.49 18.68 9.61
N TYR A 320 -24.97 17.47 9.75
CA TYR A 320 -23.83 17.21 10.61
C TYR A 320 -22.64 18.08 10.20
N ARG A 321 -22.11 18.82 11.15
CA ARG A 321 -20.83 19.52 11.02
C ARG A 321 -19.82 18.81 11.89
N TYR A 322 -18.77 18.34 11.24
CA TYR A 322 -17.66 17.80 11.98
C TYR A 322 -17.03 18.92 12.82
N GLU A 323 -17.20 18.84 14.13
CA GLU A 323 -16.43 19.64 15.07
C GLU A 323 -15.34 18.75 15.64
N PRO A 324 -14.06 19.08 15.42
CA PRO A 324 -12.98 18.29 15.97
C PRO A 324 -13.10 18.27 17.49
N GLY A 325 -13.45 17.12 18.03
CA GLY A 325 -13.55 16.90 19.47
C GLY A 325 -12.20 17.13 20.13
N LYS A 326 -12.18 17.79 21.28
CA LYS A 326 -11.00 17.89 22.13
C LYS A 326 -11.08 16.78 23.17
N LEU A 327 -9.94 16.14 23.43
CA LEU A 327 -9.83 15.24 24.58
C LEU A 327 -10.09 16.05 25.87
N SER A 328 -10.84 15.48 26.80
CA SER A 328 -10.90 16.04 28.15
C SER A 328 -9.51 16.05 28.77
N ARG A 329 -9.23 17.00 29.67
CA ARG A 329 -7.94 17.07 30.34
C ARG A 329 -7.58 15.74 31.05
N GLN A 330 -8.57 15.14 31.70
CA GLN A 330 -8.40 13.85 32.38
C GLN A 330 -8.03 12.72 31.40
N ALA A 331 -8.68 12.65 30.22
CA ALA A 331 -8.35 11.65 29.19
C ALA A 331 -6.97 11.93 28.60
N ALA A 332 -6.61 13.19 28.34
CA ALA A 332 -5.29 13.57 27.84
C ALA A 332 -4.19 13.23 28.87
N ASP A 333 -4.41 13.52 30.15
CA ASP A 333 -3.47 13.18 31.21
C ASP A 333 -3.30 11.67 31.33
N SER A 334 -4.37 10.87 31.26
CA SER A 334 -4.28 9.40 31.28
C SER A 334 -3.50 8.82 30.10
N LEU A 335 -3.66 9.41 28.90
CA LEU A 335 -3.02 8.91 27.69
C LEU A 335 -1.56 9.35 27.53
N TYR A 336 -1.20 10.53 28.07
CA TYR A 336 0.08 11.18 27.80
C TYR A 336 0.94 11.50 29.03
N ALA A 337 0.43 11.37 30.27
CA ALA A 337 1.12 11.82 31.49
C ALA A 337 2.48 11.12 31.74
N GLU A 338 2.55 9.82 31.49
CA GLU A 338 3.80 9.05 31.64
C GLU A 338 4.80 9.30 30.50
N ARG A 339 4.39 10.01 29.43
CA ARG A 339 5.13 10.19 28.17
C ARG A 339 5.45 11.64 27.90
N ASN A 340 5.96 12.31 28.90
CA ASN A 340 6.26 13.74 28.83
C ASN A 340 7.49 14.09 27.96
N GLN A 341 7.90 13.16 27.07
CA GLN A 341 8.99 13.35 26.13
C GLN A 341 8.50 13.12 24.70
N GLY A 342 8.88 14.01 23.80
CA GLY A 342 8.57 13.93 22.39
C GLY A 342 9.79 13.68 21.51
N SER A 343 9.54 13.10 20.34
CA SER A 343 10.50 13.12 19.23
C SER A 343 10.06 14.15 18.19
N VAL A 344 10.99 14.55 17.33
CA VAL A 344 10.66 15.44 16.20
C VAL A 344 9.59 14.83 15.32
N SER A 345 9.71 13.53 15.00
CA SER A 345 8.71 12.80 14.19
C SER A 345 7.32 12.80 14.82
N ARG A 346 7.24 12.80 16.15
CA ARG A 346 5.96 12.92 16.87
C ARG A 346 5.33 14.29 16.68
N LEU A 347 6.13 15.36 16.68
CA LEU A 347 5.65 16.71 16.42
C LEU A 347 5.21 16.88 14.97
N GLU A 348 6.01 16.39 14.02
CA GLU A 348 5.67 16.42 12.58
C GLU A 348 4.37 15.65 12.30
N LEU A 349 4.18 14.48 12.93
CA LEU A 349 2.93 13.72 12.79
C LEU A 349 1.74 14.49 13.38
N PHE A 350 1.91 15.18 14.52
CA PHE A 350 0.86 16.02 15.10
C PHE A 350 0.50 17.19 14.17
N ALA A 351 1.49 17.85 13.61
CA ALA A 351 1.28 18.95 12.67
C ALA A 351 0.57 18.50 11.39
N SER A 352 0.93 17.32 10.87
CA SER A 352 0.31 16.76 9.67
C SER A 352 -1.12 16.26 9.93
N CYS A 353 -1.34 15.55 11.04
CA CYS A 353 -2.65 15.01 11.40
C CYS A 353 -2.71 14.68 12.90
N ALA A 354 -3.43 15.51 13.66
CA ALA A 354 -3.62 15.30 15.10
C ALA A 354 -4.32 13.96 15.41
N TYR A 355 -5.21 13.48 14.53
CA TYR A 355 -5.88 12.20 14.68
C TYR A 355 -4.91 11.02 14.49
N ALA A 356 -4.04 11.06 13.49
CA ALA A 356 -3.00 10.05 13.30
C ALA A 356 -2.03 10.02 14.50
N HIS A 357 -1.67 11.20 15.05
CA HIS A 357 -0.91 11.30 16.28
C HIS A 357 -1.63 10.65 17.47
N PHE A 358 -2.94 10.91 17.62
CA PHE A 358 -3.75 10.29 18.68
C PHE A 358 -3.77 8.76 18.57
N LEU A 359 -3.99 8.22 17.37
CA LEU A 359 -3.97 6.76 17.15
C LEU A 359 -2.61 6.15 17.48
N ARG A 360 -1.52 6.78 17.01
CA ARG A 360 -0.17 6.23 17.15
C ARG A 360 0.43 6.43 18.54
N TYR A 361 0.28 7.60 19.14
CA TYR A 361 0.94 7.98 20.39
C TYR A 361 0.00 8.08 21.59
N GLY A 362 -1.29 8.18 21.37
CA GLY A 362 -2.32 8.09 22.42
C GLY A 362 -2.78 6.67 22.65
N LEU A 363 -3.31 6.04 21.61
CA LEU A 363 -3.81 4.67 21.67
C LEU A 363 -2.74 3.60 21.38
N GLU A 364 -1.54 3.97 20.92
CA GLU A 364 -0.42 3.07 20.56
C GLU A 364 -0.79 2.01 19.54
N LEU A 365 -1.66 2.34 18.60
CA LEU A 365 -1.98 1.43 17.53
C LEU A 365 -0.77 1.24 16.62
N MET A 366 -0.35 0.01 16.48
CA MET A 366 0.77 -0.38 15.63
C MET A 366 0.27 -1.26 14.50
N PRO A 367 0.86 -1.15 13.29
CA PRO A 367 0.62 -2.12 12.24
C PRO A 367 1.00 -3.53 12.71
N ARG A 368 0.34 -4.53 12.13
CA ARG A 368 0.69 -5.92 12.37
C ARG A 368 2.16 -6.15 11.96
N ALA A 369 2.94 -6.73 12.86
CA ALA A 369 4.34 -7.04 12.58
C ALA A 369 4.42 -8.24 11.63
N GLU A 370 5.12 -8.07 10.51
CA GLU A 370 5.38 -9.11 9.52
C GLU A 370 6.88 -9.33 9.37
N TYR A 371 7.27 -10.58 9.11
CA TYR A 371 8.68 -10.91 8.82
C TYR A 371 9.00 -10.55 7.36
N THR A 372 8.99 -9.25 7.09
CA THR A 372 9.28 -8.67 5.78
C THR A 372 10.35 -7.61 5.91
N PHE A 373 11.17 -7.48 4.87
CA PHE A 373 12.18 -6.42 4.79
C PHE A 373 11.64 -5.27 3.94
N GLU A 374 11.28 -4.17 4.62
CA GLU A 374 10.59 -3.02 4.03
C GLU A 374 11.52 -1.81 3.79
N ALA A 375 10.95 -0.75 3.21
CA ALA A 375 11.71 0.48 2.91
C ALA A 375 12.27 1.17 4.17
N VAL A 376 11.59 1.07 5.30
CA VAL A 376 12.05 1.65 6.59
C VAL A 376 13.30 0.94 7.09
N ASP A 377 13.41 -0.37 6.87
CA ASP A 377 14.56 -1.17 7.28
C ASP A 377 15.83 -0.78 6.53
N PHE A 378 15.71 -0.38 5.24
CA PHE A 378 16.84 0.16 4.49
C PHE A 378 17.45 1.38 5.18
N GLY A 379 16.59 2.30 5.66
CA GLY A 379 17.04 3.47 6.41
C GLY A 379 17.83 3.07 7.64
N SER A 380 17.26 2.19 8.47
CA SER A 380 17.91 1.73 9.72
C SER A 380 19.27 1.06 9.47
N VAL A 381 19.35 0.21 8.43
CA VAL A 381 20.62 -0.44 8.05
C VAL A 381 21.63 0.59 7.55
N TYR A 382 21.23 1.55 6.71
CA TYR A 382 22.15 2.56 6.20
C TYR A 382 22.72 3.44 7.31
N HIS A 383 21.88 3.94 8.23
CA HIS A 383 22.33 4.73 9.38
C HIS A 383 23.29 3.94 10.26
N GLY A 384 22.95 2.69 10.60
CA GLY A 384 23.80 1.86 11.44
C GLY A 384 25.16 1.53 10.81
N VAL A 385 25.19 1.25 9.50
CA VAL A 385 26.46 0.97 8.79
C VAL A 385 27.32 2.22 8.72
N LEU A 386 26.75 3.39 8.40
CA LEU A 386 27.49 4.64 8.35
C LEU A 386 28.02 5.01 9.74
N GLU A 387 27.23 4.83 10.80
CA GLU A 387 27.69 5.03 12.18
C GLU A 387 28.92 4.18 12.51
N LEU A 388 28.85 2.87 12.25
CA LEU A 388 29.96 1.95 12.52
C LEU A 388 31.19 2.29 11.70
N PHE A 389 31.02 2.59 10.43
CA PHE A 389 32.09 2.97 9.52
C PHE A 389 32.79 4.26 9.99
N GLU A 390 32.03 5.33 10.21
CA GLU A 390 32.56 6.64 10.61
C GLU A 390 33.18 6.59 12.02
N ARG A 391 32.62 5.77 12.91
CA ARG A 391 33.18 5.53 14.25
C ARG A 391 34.54 4.82 14.18
N SER A 392 34.65 3.80 13.33
CA SER A 392 35.93 3.08 13.13
C SER A 392 37.05 4.00 12.63
N LEU A 393 36.74 4.90 11.70
CA LEU A 393 37.70 5.90 11.22
C LEU A 393 38.15 6.84 12.33
N LYS A 394 37.22 7.29 13.17
CA LYS A 394 37.51 8.19 14.28
C LYS A 394 38.36 7.53 15.37
N GLU A 395 38.08 6.26 15.70
CA GLU A 395 38.82 5.48 16.68
C GLU A 395 40.29 5.28 16.25
N ASP A 396 40.49 5.03 14.95
CA ASP A 396 41.83 4.86 14.38
C ASP A 396 42.53 6.20 14.05
N GLY A 397 41.84 7.34 14.22
CA GLY A 397 42.38 8.68 13.91
C GLY A 397 42.57 8.92 12.39
N ILE A 398 41.84 8.20 11.54
CA ILE A 398 41.94 8.27 10.08
C ILE A 398 40.88 9.24 9.56
N SER A 399 41.30 10.16 8.67
CA SER A 399 40.33 11.02 7.97
C SER A 399 39.79 10.37 6.71
N LEU A 400 38.47 10.47 6.50
CA LEU A 400 37.85 10.01 5.27
C LEU A 400 38.44 10.70 4.02
N ARG A 401 38.96 11.94 4.15
CA ARG A 401 39.59 12.67 3.03
C ARG A 401 40.74 11.95 2.37
N THR A 402 41.53 11.22 3.17
CA THR A 402 42.81 10.61 2.76
C THR A 402 42.70 9.10 2.63
N LEU A 403 41.54 8.53 2.92
CA LEU A 403 41.32 7.09 2.87
C LEU A 403 41.44 6.58 1.42
N SER A 404 42.18 5.49 1.22
CA SER A 404 42.26 4.83 -0.09
C SER A 404 40.91 4.17 -0.44
N GLU A 405 40.69 3.93 -1.71
CA GLU A 405 39.47 3.30 -2.18
C GLU A 405 39.33 1.86 -1.65
N GLU A 406 40.41 1.11 -1.68
CA GLU A 406 40.45 -0.28 -1.21
C GLU A 406 40.16 -0.38 0.29
N GLU A 407 40.76 0.51 1.09
CA GLU A 407 40.56 0.57 2.54
C GLU A 407 39.15 1.04 2.90
N MET A 408 38.61 1.97 2.13
CA MET A 408 37.22 2.44 2.26
C MET A 408 36.25 1.29 2.04
N GLU A 409 36.41 0.55 0.94
CA GLU A 409 35.54 -0.58 0.60
C GLU A 409 35.62 -1.68 1.65
N GLN A 410 36.82 -2.02 2.12
CA GLN A 410 37.01 -3.04 3.15
C GLN A 410 36.35 -2.65 4.47
N ARG A 411 36.61 -1.44 4.99
CA ARG A 411 36.03 -0.97 6.25
C ARG A 411 34.51 -0.85 6.19
N LEU A 412 34.00 -0.37 5.07
CA LEU A 412 32.56 -0.28 4.85
C LEU A 412 31.92 -1.68 4.79
N TRP A 413 32.60 -2.66 4.16
CA TRP A 413 32.14 -4.04 4.13
C TRP A 413 32.13 -4.68 5.52
N ASP A 414 33.16 -4.40 6.33
CA ASP A 414 33.23 -4.91 7.70
C ASP A 414 32.09 -4.36 8.56
N ALA A 415 31.86 -3.06 8.53
CA ALA A 415 30.73 -2.41 9.22
C ALA A 415 29.37 -2.97 8.74
N PHE A 416 29.22 -3.12 7.42
CA PHE A 416 28.03 -3.68 6.80
C PHE A 416 27.78 -5.14 7.22
N SER A 417 28.84 -5.94 7.24
CA SER A 417 28.76 -7.36 7.59
C SER A 417 28.41 -7.58 9.06
N VAL A 418 28.93 -6.74 9.96
CA VAL A 418 28.58 -6.78 11.39
C VAL A 418 27.11 -6.49 11.60
N LEU A 419 26.60 -5.39 11.02
CA LEU A 419 25.22 -4.98 11.25
C LEU A 419 24.22 -5.96 10.61
N THR A 420 24.47 -6.41 9.38
CA THR A 420 23.49 -7.23 8.64
C THR A 420 23.36 -8.64 9.18
N LYS A 421 24.38 -9.19 9.85
CA LYS A 421 24.31 -10.54 10.45
C LYS A 421 23.24 -10.64 11.55
N GLU A 422 23.05 -9.58 12.30
CA GLU A 422 22.18 -9.55 13.48
C GLU A 422 20.85 -8.84 13.21
N TYR A 423 20.75 -8.10 12.09
CA TYR A 423 19.58 -7.27 11.81
C TYR A 423 18.32 -8.11 11.58
N GLY A 424 17.23 -7.75 12.29
CA GLY A 424 15.91 -8.33 12.07
C GLY A 424 15.88 -9.85 12.18
N GLU A 425 16.62 -10.42 13.13
CA GLU A 425 16.71 -11.86 13.34
C GLU A 425 17.05 -12.65 12.06
N THR A 426 18.02 -12.13 11.31
CA THR A 426 18.52 -12.73 10.06
C THR A 426 17.61 -12.61 8.84
N ILE A 427 16.60 -11.73 8.87
CA ILE A 427 15.66 -11.54 7.74
C ILE A 427 16.38 -11.23 6.43
N LEU A 428 17.51 -10.52 6.48
CA LEU A 428 18.30 -10.15 5.32
C LEU A 428 18.84 -11.37 4.55
N TYR A 429 19.07 -12.49 5.23
CA TYR A 429 19.59 -13.73 4.64
C TYR A 429 18.51 -14.81 4.43
N SER A 430 17.24 -14.46 4.62
CA SER A 430 16.13 -15.42 4.55
C SER A 430 15.77 -15.85 3.12
N SER A 431 16.23 -15.13 2.09
CA SER A 431 15.94 -15.46 0.69
C SER A 431 16.99 -14.90 -0.26
N ALA A 432 17.15 -15.53 -1.43
CA ALA A 432 18.00 -15.03 -2.52
C ALA A 432 17.63 -13.60 -2.99
N ARG A 433 16.36 -13.22 -2.87
CA ARG A 433 15.88 -11.87 -3.15
C ARG A 433 16.47 -10.86 -2.14
N ASN A 434 16.47 -11.20 -0.86
CA ASN A 434 17.01 -10.35 0.18
C ASN A 434 18.55 -10.28 0.07
N GLU A 435 19.25 -11.37 -0.22
CA GLU A 435 20.70 -11.35 -0.48
C GLU A 435 21.07 -10.43 -1.67
N ARG A 436 20.24 -10.42 -2.74
CA ARG A 436 20.43 -9.46 -3.83
C ARG A 436 20.26 -8.02 -3.35
N ARG A 437 19.29 -7.75 -2.47
CA ARG A 437 19.09 -6.43 -1.85
C ARG A 437 20.30 -6.01 -1.03
N ILE A 438 20.87 -6.92 -0.23
CA ILE A 438 22.13 -6.69 0.52
C ILE A 438 23.24 -6.20 -0.41
N ARG A 439 23.50 -6.91 -1.51
CA ARG A 439 24.51 -6.48 -2.48
C ARG A 439 24.22 -5.14 -3.13
N GLN A 440 22.95 -4.80 -3.35
CA GLN A 440 22.55 -3.47 -3.86
C GLN A 440 22.77 -2.38 -2.81
N MET A 441 22.43 -2.65 -1.55
CA MET A 441 22.63 -1.72 -0.44
C MET A 441 24.12 -1.40 -0.24
N HIS A 442 24.97 -2.41 -0.23
CA HIS A 442 26.42 -2.21 -0.10
C HIS A 442 26.98 -1.33 -1.23
N ARG A 443 26.61 -1.60 -2.48
CA ARG A 443 27.04 -0.78 -3.62
C ARG A 443 26.56 0.67 -3.53
N LEU A 444 25.35 0.90 -3.03
CA LEU A 444 24.84 2.24 -2.83
C LEU A 444 25.58 2.98 -1.72
N LEU A 445 25.85 2.30 -0.59
CA LEU A 445 26.62 2.86 0.52
C LEU A 445 28.03 3.22 0.10
N LEU A 446 28.72 2.33 -0.62
CA LEU A 446 30.06 2.61 -1.13
C LEU A 446 30.09 3.84 -2.03
N ARG A 447 29.13 3.96 -2.92
CA ARG A 447 28.98 5.15 -3.78
C ARG A 447 28.70 6.40 -2.96
N SER A 448 27.84 6.32 -1.94
CA SER A 448 27.54 7.45 -1.06
C SER A 448 28.77 7.89 -0.29
N VAL A 449 29.56 6.98 0.25
CA VAL A 449 30.79 7.30 0.97
C VAL A 449 31.86 7.90 0.06
N ARG A 450 32.01 7.40 -1.17
CA ARG A 450 32.89 8.02 -2.21
C ARG A 450 32.46 9.47 -2.50
N THR A 451 31.16 9.72 -2.64
CA THR A 451 30.65 11.06 -2.88
C THR A 451 30.90 11.96 -1.66
N MET A 452 30.69 11.45 -0.44
CA MET A 452 31.03 12.20 0.80
C MET A 452 32.52 12.52 0.86
N GLN A 453 33.39 11.57 0.53
CA GLN A 453 34.84 11.82 0.47
C GLN A 453 35.17 12.95 -0.48
N TYR A 454 34.63 12.92 -1.71
CA TYR A 454 34.82 13.97 -2.70
C TYR A 454 34.36 15.35 -2.18
N GLN A 455 33.18 15.40 -1.56
CA GLN A 455 32.64 16.63 -0.96
C GLN A 455 33.53 17.14 0.18
N MET A 456 34.03 16.25 1.03
CA MET A 456 34.97 16.62 2.10
C MET A 456 36.31 17.11 1.55
N GLN A 457 36.81 16.55 0.44
CA GLN A 457 38.05 17.01 -0.20
C GLN A 457 37.91 18.44 -0.75
N LYS A 458 36.72 18.82 -1.19
CA LYS A 458 36.40 20.16 -1.69
C LYS A 458 36.14 21.19 -0.58
N GLY A 459 35.60 20.75 0.55
CA GLY A 459 35.30 21.63 1.69
C GLY A 459 36.35 21.62 2.79
N SER A 460 36.11 22.30 3.91
CA SER A 460 36.99 22.37 5.07
C SER A 460 36.36 21.88 6.37
N PHE A 461 35.13 21.43 6.34
CA PHE A 461 34.46 20.83 7.50
C PHE A 461 34.97 19.43 7.79
N GLU A 462 35.10 19.09 9.08
CA GLU A 462 35.51 17.78 9.56
C GLU A 462 34.40 17.13 10.39
N PRO A 463 34.11 15.82 10.21
CA PRO A 463 33.18 15.08 11.04
C PRO A 463 33.64 15.08 12.51
N ALA A 464 32.77 15.49 13.41
CA ALA A 464 33.09 15.58 14.82
C ALA A 464 32.27 14.62 15.69
N TYR A 465 30.97 14.50 15.40
CA TYR A 465 30.08 13.67 16.20
C TYR A 465 29.12 12.90 15.28
N PHE A 466 28.88 11.62 15.63
CA PHE A 466 28.01 10.70 14.94
C PHE A 466 26.96 10.21 15.90
N GLU A 467 25.69 10.09 15.42
CA GLU A 467 24.57 9.57 16.20
C GLU A 467 24.46 10.23 17.58
N GLN A 468 24.68 11.57 17.59
CA GLN A 468 24.73 12.33 18.82
C GLN A 468 23.36 12.45 19.45
N LYS A 469 23.17 11.79 20.61
CA LYS A 469 21.94 11.91 21.39
C LYS A 469 21.80 13.29 21.98
N PHE A 470 20.59 13.84 21.95
CA PHE A 470 20.28 15.12 22.59
C PHE A 470 18.98 15.04 23.39
N ARG A 471 18.91 15.97 24.37
CA ARG A 471 17.70 16.22 25.15
C ARG A 471 17.51 17.71 25.31
N MET A 472 16.55 18.28 24.61
CA MET A 472 16.19 19.68 24.76
C MET A 472 15.21 19.85 25.92
N LYS A 473 15.50 20.79 26.83
CA LYS A 473 14.59 21.14 27.93
C LYS A 473 13.53 22.13 27.46
N GLY A 474 12.33 22.06 27.99
CA GLY A 474 11.21 22.94 27.65
C GLY A 474 9.90 22.44 28.24
N ALA A 475 8.81 23.12 27.94
CA ALA A 475 7.45 22.69 28.34
C ALA A 475 7.11 21.28 27.81
N PHE A 476 7.68 20.93 26.66
CA PHE A 476 7.64 19.59 26.08
C PHE A 476 9.06 19.18 25.71
N PRO A 477 9.76 18.39 26.57
CA PRO A 477 11.12 17.99 26.32
C PRO A 477 11.23 17.16 25.04
N LEU A 478 12.16 17.53 24.16
CA LEU A 478 12.45 16.79 22.94
C LEU A 478 13.69 15.94 23.12
N VAL A 479 13.59 14.69 22.71
CA VAL A 479 14.71 13.75 22.64
C VAL A 479 14.90 13.28 21.21
N GLY A 480 16.13 13.03 20.86
CA GLY A 480 16.46 12.56 19.52
C GLY A 480 17.94 12.23 19.38
N LYS A 481 18.31 11.96 18.16
CA LYS A 481 19.66 11.59 17.77
C LYS A 481 19.98 12.30 16.46
N ILE A 482 21.11 12.99 16.40
CA ILE A 482 21.59 13.69 15.22
C ILE A 482 22.57 12.77 14.52
N ASP A 483 22.31 12.45 13.26
CA ASP A 483 23.10 11.46 12.51
C ASP A 483 24.56 11.87 12.44
N ARG A 484 24.82 13.10 11.99
CA ARG A 484 26.20 13.59 11.84
C ARG A 484 26.30 15.10 12.10
N ILE A 485 27.35 15.49 12.85
CA ILE A 485 27.72 16.87 13.09
C ILE A 485 29.17 17.07 12.62
N ASP A 486 29.35 17.95 11.64
CA ASP A 486 30.64 18.37 11.17
C ASP A 486 30.96 19.77 11.71
N ILE A 487 32.21 20.04 12.05
CA ILE A 487 32.66 21.33 12.54
C ILE A 487 33.86 21.86 11.75
N ARG A 488 33.97 23.18 11.70
CA ARG A 488 35.19 23.90 11.29
C ARG A 488 35.51 24.90 12.38
N ARG A 489 36.74 24.87 12.89
CA ARG A 489 37.24 25.85 13.82
C ARG A 489 38.03 26.91 13.06
N GLU A 490 37.69 28.18 13.29
CA GLU A 490 38.39 29.30 12.70
C GLU A 490 38.35 30.49 13.68
N ASN A 491 39.50 31.01 14.07
CA ASN A 491 39.64 32.01 15.10
C ASN A 491 38.94 31.57 16.41
N ASP A 492 38.09 32.43 17.00
CA ASP A 492 37.31 32.15 18.21
C ASP A 492 35.90 31.62 17.93
N ALA A 493 35.67 31.09 16.71
CA ALA A 493 34.38 30.56 16.28
C ALA A 493 34.46 29.10 15.87
N ILE A 494 33.34 28.39 16.08
CA ILE A 494 33.08 27.05 15.54
C ILE A 494 31.90 27.15 14.56
N TYR A 495 32.19 26.91 13.31
CA TYR A 495 31.18 26.76 12.28
C TYR A 495 30.61 25.33 12.33
N LEU A 496 29.30 25.24 12.34
CA LEU A 496 28.54 23.99 12.57
C LEU A 496 27.77 23.59 11.34
N LYS A 497 27.97 22.35 10.86
CA LYS A 497 27.17 21.72 9.81
C LYS A 497 26.48 20.47 10.37
N VAL A 498 25.16 20.40 10.26
CA VAL A 498 24.35 19.25 10.64
C VAL A 498 23.92 18.51 9.39
N MET A 499 24.07 17.19 9.40
CA MET A 499 23.64 16.33 8.32
C MET A 499 22.71 15.23 8.84
N ASP A 500 21.67 14.94 8.09
CA ASP A 500 20.69 13.90 8.36
C ASP A 500 20.54 13.02 7.10
N TYR A 501 20.71 11.71 7.25
CA TYR A 501 20.69 10.75 6.16
C TYR A 501 19.26 10.35 5.82
N LYS A 502 18.89 10.39 4.52
CA LYS A 502 17.55 10.04 4.05
C LYS A 502 17.60 8.97 2.97
N SER A 503 16.98 7.83 3.24
CA SER A 503 16.81 6.74 2.26
C SER A 503 15.66 7.00 1.26
N GLY A 504 14.82 8.02 1.51
CA GLY A 504 13.68 8.41 0.69
C GLY A 504 13.89 9.72 -0.09
N ARG A 505 12.91 10.08 -0.94
CA ARG A 505 12.91 11.33 -1.74
C ARG A 505 12.43 12.54 -0.91
N LYS A 506 12.97 12.75 0.28
CA LYS A 506 12.63 13.94 1.07
C LYS A 506 13.44 15.13 0.55
N GLU A 507 12.75 16.22 0.23
CA GLU A 507 13.34 17.50 -0.15
C GLU A 507 13.18 18.51 0.98
N PHE A 508 14.09 19.44 1.08
CA PHE A 508 13.98 20.51 2.05
C PHE A 508 12.99 21.57 1.52
N SER A 509 12.03 21.95 2.35
CA SER A 509 11.01 22.96 2.02
C SER A 509 10.85 23.89 3.23
N LEU A 510 10.99 25.20 3.01
CA LEU A 510 10.73 26.22 4.02
C LEU A 510 9.25 26.28 4.42
N ASP A 511 8.36 26.00 3.47
CA ASP A 511 6.92 25.94 3.75
C ASP A 511 6.60 24.78 4.70
N ASP A 512 7.19 23.60 4.47
CA ASP A 512 7.04 22.46 5.37
C ASP A 512 7.59 22.74 6.77
N VAL A 513 8.70 23.46 6.87
CA VAL A 513 9.25 23.90 8.15
C VAL A 513 8.29 24.87 8.84
N TYR A 514 7.75 25.85 8.10
CA TYR A 514 6.81 26.84 8.63
C TYR A 514 5.52 26.19 9.18
N TYR A 515 4.98 25.20 8.46
CA TYR A 515 3.79 24.46 8.90
C TYR A 515 4.10 23.33 9.90
N GLY A 516 5.34 23.13 10.30
CA GLY A 516 5.73 22.09 11.27
C GLY A 516 5.78 20.67 10.70
N LEU A 517 5.76 20.52 9.36
CA LEU A 517 5.77 19.25 8.67
C LEU A 517 7.18 18.68 8.46
N SER A 518 8.23 19.51 8.57
CA SER A 518 9.63 19.13 8.41
C SER A 518 10.52 19.87 9.41
N MET A 519 10.40 19.52 10.68
CA MET A 519 11.08 20.19 11.80
C MET A 519 12.45 19.59 12.15
N GLN A 520 12.82 18.48 11.54
CA GLN A 520 13.99 17.69 11.92
C GLN A 520 15.29 18.49 11.88
N LEU A 521 15.64 19.09 10.74
CA LEU A 521 16.87 19.86 10.58
C LEU A 521 16.93 21.09 11.49
N PRO A 522 15.89 21.95 11.61
CA PRO A 522 15.90 23.08 12.55
C PRO A 522 16.07 22.65 14.01
N VAL A 523 15.40 21.60 14.44
CA VAL A 523 15.53 21.08 15.81
C VAL A 523 16.93 20.50 16.06
N TYR A 524 17.46 19.76 15.09
CA TYR A 524 18.81 19.19 15.19
C TYR A 524 19.88 20.28 15.22
N MET A 525 19.72 21.32 14.42
CA MET A 525 20.64 22.48 14.45
C MET A 525 20.63 23.16 15.84
N ASN A 526 19.46 23.46 16.39
CA ASN A 526 19.31 24.05 17.71
C ASN A 526 19.91 23.16 18.82
N ALA A 527 19.66 21.85 18.74
CA ALA A 527 20.23 20.89 19.69
C ALA A 527 21.76 20.82 19.59
N ALA A 528 22.32 20.84 18.38
CA ALA A 528 23.74 20.80 18.13
C ALA A 528 24.43 22.09 18.59
N VAL A 529 23.82 23.27 18.37
CA VAL A 529 24.31 24.55 18.90
C VAL A 529 24.36 24.52 20.43
N SER A 530 23.27 24.09 21.08
CA SER A 530 23.21 23.98 22.54
C SER A 530 24.26 23.02 23.09
N PHE A 531 24.43 21.86 22.48
CA PHE A 531 25.42 20.85 22.84
C PHE A 531 26.85 21.38 22.72
N LEU A 532 27.18 22.10 21.63
CA LEU A 532 28.51 22.67 21.44
C LEU A 532 28.75 23.87 22.35
N GLN A 533 27.74 24.69 22.62
CA GLN A 533 27.84 25.82 23.54
C GLN A 533 28.13 25.37 24.98
N GLU A 534 27.50 24.28 25.43
CA GLU A 534 27.82 23.67 26.74
C GLU A 534 29.26 23.16 26.80
N ARG A 535 29.77 22.62 25.71
CA ARG A 535 31.13 22.03 25.63
C ARG A 535 32.23 23.07 25.42
N TYR A 536 31.90 24.18 24.74
CA TYR A 536 32.80 25.27 24.41
C TYR A 536 32.19 26.63 24.82
N PRO A 537 32.09 26.92 26.14
CA PRO A 537 31.33 28.07 26.64
C PRO A 537 31.85 29.44 26.19
N GLN A 538 33.17 29.54 25.86
CA GLN A 538 33.80 30.79 25.45
C GLN A 538 33.92 30.94 23.92
N THR A 539 33.44 29.99 23.15
CA THR A 539 33.55 29.97 21.68
C THR A 539 32.21 30.29 21.05
N THR A 540 32.22 31.15 20.06
CA THR A 540 31.01 31.47 19.30
C THR A 540 30.64 30.28 18.38
N ILE A 541 29.43 29.76 18.51
CA ILE A 541 28.92 28.68 17.64
C ILE A 541 28.08 29.30 16.52
N ILE A 542 28.52 29.11 15.28
CA ILE A 542 27.88 29.67 14.09
C ILE A 542 27.21 28.53 13.30
N PRO A 543 25.86 28.50 13.16
CA PRO A 543 25.16 27.57 12.31
C PRO A 543 25.48 27.83 10.83
N ALA A 544 26.29 26.99 10.22
CA ALA A 544 26.73 27.16 8.83
C ALA A 544 25.82 26.45 7.81
N ALA A 545 25.40 25.23 8.12
CA ALA A 545 24.56 24.45 7.23
C ALA A 545 23.74 23.38 7.96
N MET A 546 22.52 23.13 7.50
CA MET A 546 21.68 22.00 7.89
C MET A 546 21.15 21.31 6.66
N LEU A 547 21.53 20.03 6.47
CA LEU A 547 21.45 19.35 5.19
C LEU A 547 20.85 17.96 5.31
N TYR A 548 19.98 17.60 4.35
CA TYR A 548 19.62 16.22 4.05
C TYR A 548 20.62 15.62 3.08
N TYR A 549 21.17 14.46 3.41
CA TYR A 549 21.99 13.67 2.51
C TYR A 549 21.19 12.47 2.02
N ARG A 550 20.95 12.42 0.70
CA ARG A 550 20.07 11.39 0.10
C ARG A 550 20.86 10.12 -0.23
N LEU A 551 20.49 9.03 0.42
CA LEU A 551 21.02 7.69 0.15
C LEU A 551 20.12 7.01 -0.91
N GLN A 552 20.17 7.51 -2.14
CA GLN A 552 19.36 7.01 -3.25
C GLN A 552 20.23 6.53 -4.41
N LYS A 553 19.70 5.55 -5.15
CA LYS A 553 20.33 5.12 -6.39
C LYS A 553 20.09 6.21 -7.45
N PRO A 554 21.15 6.89 -7.91
CA PRO A 554 21.01 7.85 -8.99
C PRO A 554 20.58 7.13 -10.28
N ILE A 555 19.63 7.72 -11.02
CA ILE A 555 19.19 7.23 -12.31
C ILE A 555 19.67 8.25 -13.34
N ILE A 556 20.54 7.80 -14.24
CA ILE A 556 21.10 8.66 -15.29
C ILE A 556 20.58 8.16 -16.62
N GLU A 557 19.99 9.05 -17.40
CA GLU A 557 19.66 8.81 -18.79
C GLU A 557 20.89 9.15 -19.64
N ILE A 558 21.44 8.17 -20.31
CA ILE A 558 22.63 8.34 -21.17
C ILE A 558 22.18 8.26 -22.62
N GLU A 559 22.28 9.38 -23.32
CA GLU A 559 22.15 9.43 -24.75
C GLU A 559 23.54 9.25 -25.38
N GLY A 560 23.74 8.14 -26.07
CA GLY A 560 25.04 7.81 -26.70
C GLY A 560 26.10 7.25 -25.73
N THR A 561 27.37 7.22 -26.16
CA THR A 561 28.51 6.75 -25.38
C THR A 561 29.14 7.95 -24.67
N LYS A 562 29.03 8.00 -23.33
CA LYS A 562 29.69 9.02 -22.49
C LYS A 562 30.95 8.44 -21.84
N ALA A 563 31.93 9.28 -21.58
CA ALA A 563 33.10 8.92 -20.81
C ALA A 563 32.72 8.60 -19.35
N GLU A 564 33.42 7.69 -18.71
CA GLU A 564 33.13 7.27 -17.32
C GLU A 564 33.20 8.45 -16.34
N GLU A 565 34.11 9.40 -16.58
CA GLU A 565 34.23 10.63 -15.78
C GLU A 565 32.98 11.53 -15.87
N GLU A 566 32.36 11.62 -17.04
CA GLU A 566 31.12 12.41 -17.23
C GLU A 566 29.94 11.75 -16.52
N ILE A 567 29.90 10.42 -16.54
CA ILE A 567 28.87 9.65 -15.83
C ILE A 567 29.01 9.87 -14.32
N GLU A 568 30.23 9.78 -13.80
CA GLU A 568 30.50 10.00 -12.37
C GLU A 568 30.20 11.46 -11.95
N ALA A 569 30.47 12.44 -12.80
CA ALA A 569 30.09 13.83 -12.55
C ALA A 569 28.57 14.01 -12.43
N GLU A 570 27.81 13.40 -13.33
CA GLU A 570 26.34 13.45 -13.29
C GLU A 570 25.75 12.72 -12.06
N ILE A 571 26.37 11.61 -11.66
CA ILE A 571 26.04 10.90 -10.41
C ILE A 571 26.25 11.83 -9.21
N ARG A 572 27.42 12.47 -9.10
CA ARG A 572 27.71 13.40 -8.00
C ARG A 572 26.72 14.55 -7.94
N LYS A 573 26.30 15.07 -9.09
CA LYS A 573 25.30 16.13 -9.17
C LYS A 573 23.95 15.73 -8.59
N GLN A 574 23.49 14.49 -8.85
CA GLN A 574 22.25 13.97 -8.26
C GLN A 574 22.36 13.64 -6.75
N MET A 575 23.58 13.47 -6.25
CA MET A 575 23.85 13.15 -4.84
C MET A 575 24.26 14.39 -4.02
N LYS A 576 24.09 15.59 -4.55
CA LYS A 576 24.29 16.81 -3.78
C LYS A 576 23.32 16.87 -2.59
N PRO A 577 23.79 17.24 -1.38
CA PRO A 577 22.92 17.44 -0.24
C PRO A 577 21.97 18.62 -0.47
N ASP A 578 20.81 18.55 0.17
CA ASP A 578 19.74 19.52 0.06
C ASP A 578 19.39 20.11 1.42
N GLY A 579 19.22 21.43 1.54
CA GLY A 579 18.91 22.06 2.81
C GLY A 579 19.16 23.56 2.85
N LEU A 580 19.45 24.08 4.03
CA LEU A 580 19.68 25.49 4.27
C LEU A 580 21.15 25.77 4.63
N LEU A 581 21.70 26.82 4.00
CA LEU A 581 23.06 27.28 4.18
C LEU A 581 23.07 28.73 4.65
N LEU A 582 24.07 29.11 5.43
CA LEU A 582 24.36 30.50 5.71
C LEU A 582 25.04 31.14 4.49
N GLY A 583 24.41 32.16 3.89
CA GLY A 583 24.83 32.77 2.63
C GLY A 583 26.00 33.73 2.74
N GLU A 584 26.92 33.51 3.66
CA GLU A 584 28.16 34.29 3.82
C GLU A 584 29.28 33.68 2.97
N ASP A 585 30.04 34.49 2.24
CA ASP A 585 31.11 34.04 1.34
C ASP A 585 32.14 33.13 2.05
N CYS A 586 32.46 33.42 3.31
CA CYS A 586 33.36 32.61 4.08
C CYS A 586 32.80 31.19 4.32
N VAL A 587 31.50 31.07 4.59
CA VAL A 587 30.86 29.77 4.84
C VAL A 587 30.74 28.98 3.52
N LEU A 588 30.41 29.65 2.42
CA LEU A 588 30.35 29.02 1.10
C LEU A 588 31.69 28.46 0.68
N THR A 589 32.79 29.23 0.91
CA THR A 589 34.16 28.76 0.65
C THR A 589 34.58 27.62 1.60
N MET A 590 34.09 27.61 2.85
CA MET A 590 34.32 26.47 3.76
C MET A 590 33.64 25.21 3.32
N LEU A 591 32.48 25.32 2.68
CA LEU A 591 31.72 24.18 2.14
C LEU A 591 32.28 23.67 0.81
N ASP A 592 32.71 24.60 -0.06
CA ASP A 592 33.32 24.31 -1.36
C ASP A 592 34.38 25.36 -1.69
N GLN A 593 35.64 24.97 -1.60
CA GLN A 593 36.77 25.86 -1.89
C GLN A 593 36.84 26.33 -3.37
N GLY A 594 36.18 25.59 -4.24
CA GLY A 594 36.06 25.93 -5.67
C GLY A 594 34.80 26.73 -6.01
N PHE A 595 34.05 27.18 -5.00
CA PHE A 595 32.80 27.89 -5.20
C PHE A 595 33.01 29.22 -5.96
N THR A 596 32.23 29.40 -7.03
CA THR A 596 32.13 30.68 -7.77
C THR A 596 30.67 31.13 -7.84
N THR A 597 29.92 30.65 -8.81
CA THR A 597 28.49 30.88 -9.00
C THR A 597 27.69 29.59 -8.93
N ASP A 598 28.35 28.46 -9.08
CA ASP A 598 27.78 27.10 -8.94
C ASP A 598 28.74 26.25 -8.12
N SER A 599 28.25 25.20 -7.52
CA SER A 599 29.02 24.30 -6.68
C SER A 599 28.81 22.85 -7.11
N ASP A 600 29.89 22.08 -7.16
CA ASP A 600 29.84 20.63 -7.36
C ASP A 600 29.43 19.87 -6.10
N VAL A 601 29.43 20.54 -4.94
CA VAL A 601 29.22 19.96 -3.62
C VAL A 601 27.80 20.21 -3.10
N MET A 602 27.17 21.33 -3.48
CA MET A 602 25.90 21.81 -2.95
C MET A 602 24.90 22.08 -4.07
N LEU A 603 23.60 22.02 -3.77
CA LEU A 603 22.58 22.54 -4.68
C LEU A 603 22.73 24.07 -4.82
N SER A 604 22.53 24.59 -6.03
CA SER A 604 22.74 26.00 -6.37
C SER A 604 22.00 26.96 -5.43
N LEU A 605 22.70 28.00 -4.98
CA LEU A 605 22.26 29.02 -4.03
C LEU A 605 21.24 30.04 -4.56
N ILE A 606 20.81 29.94 -5.82
CA ILE A 606 19.94 30.94 -6.47
C ILE A 606 18.60 31.12 -5.74
N HIS A 607 18.20 30.20 -4.89
CA HIS A 607 16.94 30.28 -4.13
C HIS A 607 17.05 30.78 -2.68
N ILE A 608 18.26 31.13 -2.19
CA ILE A 608 18.47 31.47 -0.78
C ILE A 608 18.84 32.93 -0.57
N SER A 609 19.22 33.69 -1.60
CA SER A 609 19.75 35.06 -1.47
C SER A 609 18.71 36.18 -1.29
N GLU A 610 17.41 35.91 -1.41
CA GLU A 610 16.36 36.84 -1.00
C GLU A 610 15.29 36.13 -0.18
N PRO A 611 15.10 36.48 1.12
CA PRO A 611 13.89 36.08 1.79
C PRO A 611 12.72 36.71 1.01
N PRO A 612 11.67 35.93 0.64
CA PRO A 612 10.50 36.50 0.01
C PRO A 612 9.99 37.60 0.96
N ARG A 613 9.95 38.84 0.48
CA ARG A 613 9.32 39.95 1.23
C ARG A 613 7.92 39.46 1.57
N LEU A 614 7.70 39.19 2.84
CA LEU A 614 6.38 38.89 3.39
C LEU A 614 5.45 40.02 2.95
N ARG A 615 4.69 39.80 1.87
CA ARG A 615 3.54 40.64 1.56
C ARG A 615 2.62 40.47 2.75
N ARG A 616 2.48 41.51 3.56
CA ARG A 616 1.42 41.61 4.57
C ARG A 616 0.12 41.27 3.87
N ILE A 617 -0.41 40.09 4.15
CA ILE A 617 -1.80 39.79 3.92
C ILE A 617 -2.54 40.52 5.03
N SER A 618 -3.08 41.69 4.70
CA SER A 618 -4.08 42.36 5.56
C SER A 618 -5.34 41.50 5.50
N TYR A 619 -5.83 41.12 6.68
CA TYR A 619 -7.10 40.47 6.87
C TYR A 619 -8.26 41.33 6.35
#